data_0a8af34d7fc40e86cef33921d13021b9
#
_entry.id   0a8af34d7fc40e86cef33921d13021b9
#
_cell.length_a   1.000
_cell.length_b   1.000
_cell.length_c   1.000
_cell.angle_alpha   90.00
_cell.angle_beta   90.00
_cell.angle_gamma   90.00
#
_symmetry.space_group_name_H-M   'P 1'
#
loop_
_entity.id
_entity.type
_entity.pdbx_description
1 polymer ?
#
loop_
_entity_poly.entity_id
_entity_poly.type
_entity_poly.pdbx_seq_one_letter_code
_entity_poly.pdbx_strand_id
1 'polypeptide(L)'
;YNLFDLDNGLITFVPDHAGHSFTDPSYMLPAFLDKWARTASANRSFWEKAATASRQHLIASAHPVTGLYPDYSRFDGRAYAWRHAAYDTSIYMFDAIRCPINVGMDYYLCGKDCHRQKAVMYRLLTFFKNDGFKHGHFTLDGSKAFGQYTCGMAGANAVGAITLAQSNIPEYRELAREYVQRLRDVKPPTGKFRYY
;
A
#
# COMPACT_ATOMS: atom_id res chain seq x y z
N TYR A 1 3.49 20.00 16.32
CA TYR A 1 3.24 18.57 16.01
C TYR A 1 4.41 18.02 15.19
N ASN A 2 4.73 16.75 15.39
CA ASN A 2 5.81 16.08 14.68
C ASN A 2 5.28 15.38 13.43
N LEU A 3 6.14 15.25 12.41
CA LEU A 3 5.83 14.45 11.22
C LEU A 3 5.71 12.96 11.55
N PHE A 4 6.48 12.49 12.53
CA PHE A 4 6.36 11.15 13.08
C PHE A 4 5.74 11.21 14.48
N ASP A 5 4.81 10.29 14.73
CA ASP A 5 4.41 9.95 16.09
C ASP A 5 5.58 9.22 16.76
N LEU A 6 6.17 9.82 17.78
CA LEU A 6 7.40 9.32 18.40
C LEU A 6 7.17 8.04 19.25
N ASP A 7 5.94 7.84 19.71
CA ASP A 7 5.57 6.69 20.54
C ASP A 7 5.46 5.41 19.70
N ASN A 8 4.86 5.49 18.51
CA ASN A 8 4.70 4.32 17.63
C ASN A 8 5.65 4.31 16.44
N GLY A 9 6.30 5.43 16.08
CA GLY A 9 7.24 5.54 14.97
C GLY A 9 6.59 5.62 13.58
N LEU A 10 5.28 5.86 13.51
CA LEU A 10 4.55 6.01 12.25
C LEU A 10 4.52 7.48 11.79
N ILE A 11 4.42 7.69 10.49
CA ILE A 11 4.20 9.01 9.91
C ILE A 11 2.77 9.45 10.22
N THR A 12 2.58 10.68 10.70
CA THR A 12 1.27 11.30 10.86
C THR A 12 0.74 11.73 9.49
N PHE A 13 -0.59 11.84 9.33
CA PHE A 13 -1.15 12.31 8.06
C PHE A 13 -0.61 13.70 7.70
N VAL A 14 -0.79 14.66 8.59
CA VAL A 14 -0.10 15.97 8.53
C VAL A 14 0.27 16.41 9.95
N PRO A 15 1.40 17.11 10.16
CA PRO A 15 1.86 17.52 11.47
C PRO A 15 1.15 18.80 11.94
N ASP A 16 -0.18 18.79 11.98
CA ASP A 16 -1.02 19.88 12.44
C ASP A 16 -2.07 19.39 13.44
N HIS A 17 -2.92 20.32 13.93
CA HIS A 17 -3.95 20.00 14.91
C HIS A 17 -5.01 19.01 14.38
N ALA A 18 -5.29 19.01 13.09
CA ALA A 18 -6.36 18.19 12.51
C ALA A 18 -5.90 16.79 12.11
N GLY A 19 -4.63 16.65 11.68
CA GLY A 19 -4.13 15.43 11.03
C GLY A 19 -3.10 14.62 11.81
N HIS A 20 -2.61 15.10 12.98
CA HIS A 20 -1.54 14.42 13.72
C HIS A 20 -1.96 13.12 14.42
N SER A 21 -3.25 12.84 14.56
CA SER A 21 -3.79 11.71 15.32
C SER A 21 -4.14 10.46 14.49
N PHE A 22 -3.81 10.49 13.20
CA PHE A 22 -4.04 9.38 12.26
C PHE A 22 -2.99 9.42 11.14
N THR A 23 -3.04 8.46 10.25
CA THR A 23 -2.08 8.31 9.15
C THR A 23 -2.77 7.90 7.84
N ASP A 24 -2.00 7.94 6.77
CA ASP A 24 -2.29 7.32 5.48
C ASP A 24 -1.39 6.07 5.34
N PRO A 25 -1.94 4.86 5.15
CA PRO A 25 -1.14 3.66 4.97
C PRO A 25 -0.11 3.77 3.83
N SER A 26 -0.39 4.56 2.80
CA SER A 26 0.52 4.76 1.68
C SER A 26 1.77 5.60 2.02
N TYR A 27 1.79 6.27 3.19
CA TYR A 27 2.98 6.96 3.70
C TYR A 27 3.99 6.00 4.33
N MET A 28 3.62 4.75 4.53
CA MET A 28 4.51 3.74 5.11
C MET A 28 5.55 3.33 4.07
N LEU A 29 6.79 3.77 4.26
CA LEU A 29 7.91 3.58 3.34
C LEU A 29 9.04 2.74 4.00
N PRO A 30 8.77 1.49 4.42
CA PRO A 30 9.71 0.71 5.23
C PRO A 30 11.07 0.51 4.55
N ALA A 31 11.12 0.35 3.22
CA ALA A 31 12.37 0.20 2.49
C ALA A 31 13.29 1.43 2.61
N PHE A 32 12.72 2.64 2.54
CA PHE A 32 13.49 3.89 2.68
C PHE A 32 13.92 4.10 4.13
N LEU A 33 13.04 3.88 5.09
CA LEU A 33 13.34 4.01 6.52
C LEU A 33 14.43 3.00 6.96
N ASP A 34 14.40 1.77 6.43
CA ASP A 34 15.45 0.77 6.65
C ASP A 34 16.80 1.20 6.04
N LYS A 35 16.77 1.86 4.90
CA LYS A 35 17.97 2.47 4.32
C LYS A 35 18.52 3.57 5.22
N TRP A 36 17.67 4.45 5.75
CA TRP A 36 18.10 5.50 6.68
C TRP A 36 18.60 4.94 8.00
N ALA A 37 18.01 3.88 8.53
CA ALA A 37 18.52 3.17 9.70
C ALA A 37 20.00 2.75 9.55
N ARG A 38 20.41 2.41 8.33
CA ARG A 38 21.79 1.98 8.02
C ARG A 38 22.73 3.13 7.67
N THR A 39 22.23 4.23 7.09
CA THR A 39 23.07 5.26 6.47
C THR A 39 22.97 6.64 7.08
N ALA A 40 21.96 6.95 7.91
CA ALA A 40 21.81 8.24 8.53
C ALA A 40 22.96 8.52 9.52
N SER A 41 23.37 9.76 9.61
CA SER A 41 24.40 10.21 10.55
C SER A 41 23.92 10.19 12.01
N ALA A 42 22.60 10.32 12.23
CA ALA A 42 21.97 10.36 13.55
C ALA A 42 20.66 9.60 13.58
N ASN A 43 20.15 9.29 14.78
CA ASN A 43 18.82 8.72 15.04
C ASN A 43 18.57 7.35 14.35
N ARG A 44 19.59 6.53 14.14
CA ARG A 44 19.47 5.24 13.44
C ARG A 44 18.49 4.30 14.10
N SER A 45 18.47 4.23 15.43
CA SER A 45 17.51 3.40 16.20
C SER A 45 16.06 3.84 16.00
N PHE A 46 15.81 5.14 15.86
CA PHE A 46 14.49 5.65 15.52
C PHE A 46 14.08 5.22 14.10
N TRP A 47 14.98 5.32 13.13
CA TRP A 47 14.68 4.88 11.75
C TRP A 47 14.43 3.38 11.66
N GLU A 48 15.14 2.57 12.45
CA GLU A 48 14.89 1.13 12.55
C GLU A 48 13.51 0.81 13.15
N LYS A 49 13.14 1.52 14.23
CA LYS A 49 11.80 1.46 14.83
C LYS A 49 10.74 1.85 13.80
N ALA A 50 10.91 2.98 13.11
CA ALA A 50 9.98 3.50 12.12
C ALA A 50 9.82 2.55 10.92
N ALA A 51 10.91 1.94 10.43
CA ALA A 51 10.86 0.93 9.37
C ALA A 51 10.05 -0.31 9.79
N THR A 52 10.27 -0.78 11.01
CA THR A 52 9.53 -1.92 11.57
C THR A 52 8.06 -1.60 11.76
N ALA A 53 7.75 -0.45 12.34
CA ALA A 53 6.38 0.02 12.54
C ALA A 53 5.63 0.19 11.21
N SER A 54 6.26 0.82 10.21
CA SER A 54 5.69 1.01 8.87
C SER A 54 5.36 -0.32 8.20
N ARG A 55 6.26 -1.32 8.30
CA ARG A 55 6.04 -2.68 7.75
C ARG A 55 4.86 -3.37 8.41
N GLN A 56 4.80 -3.31 9.75
CA GLN A 56 3.68 -3.87 10.51
C GLN A 56 2.36 -3.17 10.19
N HIS A 57 2.39 -1.85 10.03
CA HIS A 57 1.20 -1.07 9.70
C HIS A 57 0.64 -1.42 8.32
N LEU A 58 1.48 -1.59 7.28
CA LEU A 58 1.05 -2.07 5.96
C LEU A 58 0.39 -3.44 6.00
N ILE A 59 0.73 -4.27 6.98
CA ILE A 59 0.07 -5.56 7.16
C ILE A 59 -1.23 -5.42 7.95
N ALA A 60 -1.24 -4.59 8.99
CA ALA A 60 -2.39 -4.39 9.87
C ALA A 60 -3.55 -3.62 9.21
N SER A 61 -3.23 -2.67 8.31
CA SER A 61 -4.23 -1.86 7.61
C SER A 61 -4.86 -2.57 6.40
N ALA A 62 -4.28 -3.66 5.92
CA ALA A 62 -4.85 -4.45 4.84
C ALA A 62 -6.07 -5.25 5.32
N HIS A 63 -7.18 -5.15 4.62
CA HIS A 63 -8.39 -5.91 4.94
C HIS A 63 -8.14 -7.42 4.90
N PRO A 64 -8.58 -8.20 5.90
CA PRO A 64 -8.16 -9.59 6.08
C PRO A 64 -8.62 -10.55 4.97
N VAL A 65 -9.66 -10.19 4.22
CA VAL A 65 -10.21 -11.00 3.12
C VAL A 65 -9.77 -10.49 1.76
N THR A 66 -9.95 -9.20 1.49
CA THR A 66 -9.69 -8.62 0.16
C THR A 66 -8.25 -8.14 -0.03
N GLY A 67 -7.52 -7.85 1.05
CA GLY A 67 -6.22 -7.20 1.00
C GLY A 67 -6.26 -5.70 0.66
N LEU A 68 -7.44 -5.11 0.48
CA LEU A 68 -7.61 -3.69 0.20
C LEU A 68 -7.17 -2.83 1.38
N TYR A 69 -6.60 -1.68 1.10
CA TYR A 69 -6.18 -0.69 2.08
C TYR A 69 -7.19 0.46 2.15
N PRO A 70 -7.47 1.03 3.33
CA PRO A 70 -8.17 2.30 3.40
C PRO A 70 -7.27 3.43 2.87
N ASP A 71 -7.87 4.53 2.42
CA ASP A 71 -7.14 5.75 2.10
C ASP A 71 -6.49 6.33 3.37
N TYR A 72 -7.27 6.43 4.47
CA TYR A 72 -6.73 6.80 5.79
C TYR A 72 -6.99 5.71 6.84
N SER A 73 -6.07 5.62 7.81
CA SER A 73 -6.17 4.68 8.91
C SER A 73 -5.79 5.29 10.25
N ARG A 74 -6.24 4.69 11.34
CA ARG A 74 -5.67 4.88 12.67
C ARG A 74 -4.29 4.26 12.73
N PHE A 75 -3.49 4.64 13.72
CA PHE A 75 -2.15 4.05 13.93
C PHE A 75 -2.18 2.55 14.24
N ASP A 76 -3.31 2.01 14.65
CA ASP A 76 -3.53 0.56 14.84
C ASP A 76 -3.92 -0.20 13.56
N GLY A 77 -4.01 0.50 12.43
CA GLY A 77 -4.37 -0.05 11.12
C GLY A 77 -5.88 -0.03 10.80
N ARG A 78 -6.75 0.29 11.73
CA ARG A 78 -8.19 0.39 11.45
C ARG A 78 -8.49 1.54 10.50
N ALA A 79 -9.36 1.29 9.52
CA ALA A 79 -9.83 2.31 8.59
C ALA A 79 -10.40 3.56 9.31
N TYR A 80 -10.14 4.73 8.77
CA TYR A 80 -10.53 6.00 9.38
C TYR A 80 -11.25 6.90 8.39
N ALA A 81 -12.54 7.18 8.65
CA ALA A 81 -13.30 8.19 7.95
C ALA A 81 -13.00 9.57 8.56
N TRP A 82 -12.23 10.39 7.86
CA TRP A 82 -11.87 11.72 8.34
C TRP A 82 -12.99 12.72 8.02
N ARG A 83 -13.61 13.26 9.06
CA ARG A 83 -14.78 14.14 8.95
C ARG A 83 -14.56 15.43 8.14
N HIS A 84 -13.32 15.84 7.91
CA HIS A 84 -12.98 17.04 7.14
C HIS A 84 -12.66 16.74 5.67
N ALA A 85 -12.63 15.48 5.27
CA ALA A 85 -12.50 15.11 3.87
C ALA A 85 -13.83 15.30 3.12
N ALA A 86 -13.75 15.58 1.83
CA ALA A 86 -14.91 15.70 0.96
C ALA A 86 -15.50 14.33 0.54
N TYR A 87 -14.87 13.22 0.95
CA TYR A 87 -15.22 11.86 0.57
C TYR A 87 -14.92 10.90 1.74
N ASP A 88 -15.38 9.66 1.62
CA ASP A 88 -15.12 8.61 2.63
C ASP A 88 -13.68 8.08 2.50
N THR A 89 -12.82 8.48 3.41
CA THR A 89 -11.41 8.07 3.45
C THR A 89 -11.18 6.70 4.07
N SER A 90 -12.22 6.03 4.54
CA SER A 90 -12.14 4.69 5.12
C SER A 90 -12.18 3.55 4.08
N ILE A 91 -12.30 3.88 2.80
CA ILE A 91 -12.41 2.94 1.69
C ILE A 91 -11.11 2.89 0.88
N TYR A 92 -11.00 1.89 -0.01
CA TYR A 92 -9.90 1.81 -0.97
C TYR A 92 -10.12 2.80 -2.11
N MET A 93 -9.34 3.87 -2.13
CA MET A 93 -9.32 4.85 -3.23
C MET A 93 -8.05 5.71 -3.17
N PHE A 94 -7.87 6.58 -4.13
CA PHE A 94 -6.80 7.57 -4.23
C PHE A 94 -5.42 7.04 -3.80
N ASP A 95 -4.94 7.48 -2.65
CA ASP A 95 -3.58 7.22 -2.19
C ASP A 95 -3.35 5.77 -1.76
N ALA A 96 -4.41 5.04 -1.40
CA ALA A 96 -4.35 3.61 -1.08
C ALA A 96 -3.69 2.76 -2.20
N ILE A 97 -3.75 3.21 -3.46
CA ILE A 97 -3.11 2.54 -4.61
C ILE A 97 -1.58 2.44 -4.48
N ARG A 98 -0.94 3.25 -3.66
CA ARG A 98 0.52 3.23 -3.44
C ARG A 98 0.96 2.12 -2.50
N CYS A 99 0.08 1.57 -1.67
CA CYS A 99 0.43 0.54 -0.69
C CYS A 99 1.09 -0.70 -1.33
N PRO A 100 0.60 -1.27 -2.44
CA PRO A 100 1.28 -2.39 -3.11
C PRO A 100 2.71 -2.06 -3.56
N ILE A 101 2.98 -0.81 -3.97
CA ILE A 101 4.33 -0.36 -4.34
C ILE A 101 5.24 -0.47 -3.12
N ASN A 102 4.80 0.06 -1.97
CA ASN A 102 5.60 0.10 -0.76
C ASN A 102 5.89 -1.30 -0.22
N VAL A 103 4.90 -2.22 -0.29
CA VAL A 103 5.08 -3.63 0.08
C VAL A 103 6.04 -4.33 -0.87
N GLY A 104 5.86 -4.18 -2.18
CA GLY A 104 6.71 -4.81 -3.19
C GLY A 104 8.16 -4.33 -3.12
N MET A 105 8.38 -3.04 -2.90
CA MET A 105 9.72 -2.46 -2.70
C MET A 105 10.40 -2.99 -1.44
N ASP A 106 9.68 -3.02 -0.31
CA ASP A 106 10.22 -3.53 0.95
C ASP A 106 10.57 -5.02 0.87
N TYR A 107 9.69 -5.80 0.25
CA TYR A 107 9.95 -7.21 -0.02
C TYR A 107 11.25 -7.42 -0.81
N TYR A 108 11.40 -6.69 -1.90
CA TYR A 108 12.55 -6.85 -2.81
C TYR A 108 13.85 -6.33 -2.22
N LEU A 109 13.83 -5.18 -1.55
CA LEU A 109 15.03 -4.50 -1.08
C LEU A 109 15.46 -4.93 0.33
N CYS A 110 14.52 -5.34 1.20
CA CYS A 110 14.79 -5.62 2.61
C CYS A 110 14.65 -7.10 2.98
N GLY A 111 13.78 -7.86 2.33
CA GLY A 111 13.58 -9.28 2.59
C GLY A 111 13.05 -9.60 4.00
N LYS A 112 12.34 -8.64 4.63
CA LYS A 112 11.77 -8.78 5.98
C LYS A 112 10.27 -9.07 5.91
N ASP A 113 9.73 -9.87 6.86
CA ASP A 113 8.30 -10.25 6.93
C ASP A 113 7.70 -10.83 5.63
N CYS A 114 8.52 -11.47 4.80
CA CYS A 114 8.17 -11.89 3.45
C CYS A 114 6.90 -12.74 3.36
N HIS A 115 6.64 -13.62 4.34
CA HIS A 115 5.46 -14.50 4.31
C HIS A 115 4.16 -13.70 4.50
N ARG A 116 4.16 -12.68 5.38
CA ARG A 116 2.99 -11.82 5.63
C ARG A 116 2.74 -10.89 4.45
N GLN A 117 3.80 -10.32 3.87
CA GLN A 117 3.73 -9.49 2.67
C GLN A 117 3.16 -10.28 1.47
N LYS A 118 3.62 -11.53 1.26
CA LYS A 118 3.05 -12.44 0.25
C LYS A 118 1.56 -12.68 0.48
N ALA A 119 1.17 -12.95 1.72
CA ALA A 119 -0.22 -13.25 2.04
C ALA A 119 -1.15 -12.04 1.77
N VAL A 120 -0.71 -10.83 2.13
CA VAL A 120 -1.48 -9.60 1.85
C VAL A 120 -1.56 -9.35 0.35
N MET A 121 -0.44 -9.40 -0.36
CA MET A 121 -0.42 -9.14 -1.80
C MET A 121 -1.19 -10.20 -2.60
N TYR A 122 -1.12 -11.46 -2.20
CA TYR A 122 -1.95 -12.50 -2.84
C TYR A 122 -3.44 -12.21 -2.75
N ARG A 123 -3.93 -11.80 -1.58
CA ARG A 123 -5.35 -11.40 -1.40
C ARG A 123 -5.71 -10.20 -2.28
N LEU A 124 -4.92 -9.13 -2.21
CA LEU A 124 -5.18 -7.91 -2.98
C LEU A 124 -5.21 -8.19 -4.49
N LEU A 125 -4.21 -8.88 -4.98
CA LEU A 125 -4.07 -9.15 -6.41
C LEU A 125 -5.15 -10.13 -6.90
N THR A 126 -5.50 -11.14 -6.10
CA THR A 126 -6.62 -12.03 -6.40
C THR A 126 -7.95 -11.28 -6.42
N PHE A 127 -8.15 -10.32 -5.51
CA PHE A 127 -9.34 -9.49 -5.47
C PHE A 127 -9.52 -8.71 -6.79
N PHE A 128 -8.50 -7.98 -7.25
CA PHE A 128 -8.58 -7.25 -8.52
C PHE A 128 -8.73 -8.15 -9.75
N LYS A 129 -8.11 -9.33 -9.73
CA LYS A 129 -8.30 -10.33 -10.78
C LYS A 129 -9.78 -10.79 -10.85
N ASN A 130 -10.39 -11.05 -9.69
CA ASN A 130 -11.79 -11.47 -9.59
C ASN A 130 -12.76 -10.35 -10.00
N ASP A 131 -12.43 -9.08 -9.75
CA ASP A 131 -13.16 -7.92 -10.28
C ASP A 131 -13.04 -7.80 -11.82
N GLY A 132 -12.13 -8.53 -12.43
CA GLY A 132 -11.83 -8.43 -13.86
C GLY A 132 -11.13 -7.12 -14.23
N PHE A 133 -10.50 -6.46 -13.24
CA PHE A 133 -9.79 -5.19 -13.40
C PHE A 133 -10.70 -4.06 -13.93
N LYS A 134 -11.92 -3.99 -13.46
CA LYS A 134 -12.93 -3.03 -13.93
C LYS A 134 -12.92 -1.76 -13.07
N HIS A 135 -12.88 -1.92 -11.76
CA HIS A 135 -13.08 -0.82 -10.82
C HIS A 135 -11.79 -0.41 -10.11
N GLY A 136 -11.74 0.85 -9.73
CA GLY A 136 -10.58 1.44 -9.04
C GLY A 136 -10.83 1.78 -7.58
N HIS A 137 -12.09 1.85 -7.15
CA HIS A 137 -12.46 2.22 -5.79
C HIS A 137 -13.42 1.18 -5.22
N PHE A 138 -13.25 0.87 -3.92
CA PHE A 138 -14.02 -0.18 -3.26
C PHE A 138 -14.22 0.10 -1.78
N THR A 139 -15.36 -0.29 -1.22
CA THR A 139 -15.41 -0.56 0.22
C THR A 139 -14.42 -1.67 0.55
N LEU A 140 -13.83 -1.69 1.74
CA LEU A 140 -12.74 -2.62 2.06
C LEU A 140 -13.17 -4.10 1.97
N ASP A 141 -14.44 -4.39 2.25
CA ASP A 141 -15.03 -5.73 2.10
C ASP A 141 -15.32 -6.12 0.65
N GLY A 142 -15.19 -5.16 -0.30
CA GLY A 142 -15.47 -5.36 -1.72
C GLY A 142 -16.96 -5.34 -2.09
N SER A 143 -17.87 -5.04 -1.15
CA SER A 143 -19.33 -5.06 -1.41
C SER A 143 -19.80 -3.94 -2.34
N LYS A 144 -19.07 -2.85 -2.45
CA LYS A 144 -19.34 -1.74 -3.37
C LYS A 144 -18.09 -1.43 -4.20
N ALA A 145 -18.28 -1.23 -5.50
CA ALA A 145 -17.23 -0.92 -6.46
C ALA A 145 -17.63 0.25 -7.34
N PHE A 146 -16.71 1.16 -7.63
CA PHE A 146 -16.91 2.33 -8.51
C PHE A 146 -15.57 2.84 -9.05
N GLY A 147 -15.63 3.88 -9.90
CA GLY A 147 -14.43 4.35 -10.60
C GLY A 147 -13.90 3.33 -11.61
N GLN A 148 -12.75 3.59 -12.18
CA GLN A 148 -12.12 2.74 -13.18
C GLN A 148 -10.75 2.27 -12.70
N TYR A 149 -10.37 1.05 -13.07
CA TYR A 149 -9.01 0.55 -12.88
C TYR A 149 -8.04 1.34 -13.78
N THR A 150 -7.09 2.02 -13.20
CA THR A 150 -6.21 2.95 -13.90
C THR A 150 -4.87 2.32 -14.28
N CYS A 151 -4.13 2.97 -15.19
CA CYS A 151 -2.75 2.58 -15.52
C CYS A 151 -1.82 2.69 -14.29
N GLY A 152 -2.06 3.66 -13.41
CA GLY A 152 -1.34 3.80 -12.13
C GLY A 152 -1.55 2.59 -11.23
N MET A 153 -2.76 2.07 -11.15
CA MET A 153 -3.07 0.84 -10.39
C MET A 153 -2.42 -0.39 -11.03
N ALA A 154 -2.41 -0.48 -12.36
CA ALA A 154 -1.71 -1.56 -13.05
C ALA A 154 -0.21 -1.58 -12.71
N GLY A 155 0.43 -0.41 -12.69
CA GLY A 155 1.82 -0.26 -12.27
C GLY A 155 2.03 -0.62 -10.79
N ALA A 156 1.21 -0.07 -9.90
CA ALA A 156 1.29 -0.32 -8.47
C ALA A 156 1.14 -1.81 -8.12
N ASN A 157 0.13 -2.45 -8.68
CA ASN A 157 -0.15 -3.86 -8.46
C ASN A 157 0.93 -4.78 -9.07
N ALA A 158 1.52 -4.39 -10.21
CA ALA A 158 2.66 -5.13 -10.78
C ALA A 158 3.90 -5.06 -9.88
N VAL A 159 4.17 -3.94 -9.21
CA VAL A 159 5.22 -3.86 -8.19
C VAL A 159 4.87 -4.73 -6.98
N GLY A 160 3.63 -4.70 -6.49
CA GLY A 160 3.16 -5.59 -5.44
C GLY A 160 3.33 -7.07 -5.79
N ALA A 161 3.14 -7.45 -7.06
CA ALA A 161 3.27 -8.81 -7.55
C ALA A 161 4.70 -9.37 -7.48
N ILE A 162 5.73 -8.53 -7.32
CA ILE A 162 7.11 -8.96 -7.07
C ILE A 162 7.17 -9.90 -5.85
N THR A 163 6.36 -9.67 -4.84
CA THR A 163 6.28 -10.51 -3.64
C THR A 163 5.96 -11.97 -3.94
N LEU A 164 5.26 -12.23 -5.04
CA LEU A 164 4.77 -13.56 -5.43
C LEU A 164 5.67 -14.24 -6.49
N ALA A 165 6.49 -13.45 -7.20
CA ALA A 165 7.18 -13.89 -8.41
C ALA A 165 8.12 -15.08 -8.21
N GLN A 166 8.75 -15.17 -7.04
CA GLN A 166 9.71 -16.24 -6.70
C GLN A 166 9.13 -17.26 -5.69
N SER A 167 7.81 -17.32 -5.56
CA SER A 167 7.17 -18.27 -4.66
C SER A 167 7.32 -19.71 -5.17
N ASN A 168 7.42 -20.68 -4.25
CA ASN A 168 7.34 -22.11 -4.58
C ASN A 168 5.91 -22.56 -4.93
N ILE A 169 4.91 -21.74 -4.65
CA ILE A 169 3.49 -21.98 -4.94
C ILE A 169 3.22 -21.57 -6.40
N PRO A 170 2.82 -22.50 -7.30
CA PRO A 170 2.61 -22.21 -8.70
C PRO A 170 1.61 -21.10 -8.96
N GLU A 171 0.48 -21.09 -8.25
CA GLU A 171 -0.59 -20.12 -8.37
C GLU A 171 -0.13 -18.69 -8.09
N TYR A 172 0.81 -18.53 -7.15
CA TYR A 172 1.41 -17.23 -6.83
C TYR A 172 2.24 -16.71 -8.02
N ARG A 173 3.08 -17.58 -8.60
CA ARG A 173 3.90 -17.20 -9.76
C ARG A 173 3.06 -16.87 -10.99
N GLU A 174 1.97 -17.62 -11.17
CA GLU A 174 1.07 -17.39 -12.29
C GLU A 174 0.34 -16.05 -12.15
N LEU A 175 -0.16 -15.74 -10.95
CA LEU A 175 -0.74 -14.44 -10.65
C LEU A 175 0.27 -13.31 -10.89
N ALA A 176 1.51 -13.46 -10.45
CA ALA A 176 2.55 -12.45 -10.69
C ALA A 176 2.82 -12.23 -12.19
N ARG A 177 2.88 -13.30 -13.00
CA ARG A 177 3.05 -13.19 -14.46
C ARG A 177 1.89 -12.45 -15.12
N GLU A 178 0.67 -12.70 -14.69
CA GLU A 178 -0.52 -12.01 -15.19
C GLU A 178 -0.43 -10.49 -14.97
N TYR A 179 0.03 -10.05 -13.80
CA TYR A 179 0.21 -8.63 -13.51
C TYR A 179 1.35 -7.99 -14.30
N VAL A 180 2.44 -8.70 -14.52
CA VAL A 180 3.52 -8.24 -15.40
C VAL A 180 3.03 -8.12 -16.85
N GLN A 181 2.26 -9.10 -17.33
CA GLN A 181 1.70 -9.04 -18.68
C GLN A 181 0.72 -7.86 -18.80
N ARG A 182 -0.15 -7.69 -17.83
CA ARG A 182 -1.09 -6.55 -17.80
C ARG A 182 -0.38 -5.20 -17.81
N LEU A 183 0.72 -5.06 -17.08
CA LEU A 183 1.53 -3.83 -17.12
C LEU A 183 2.11 -3.58 -18.51
N ARG A 184 2.53 -4.62 -19.23
CA ARG A 184 3.02 -4.49 -20.62
C ARG A 184 1.91 -4.10 -21.60
N ASP A 185 0.70 -4.57 -21.38
CA ASP A 185 -0.44 -4.36 -22.27
C ASP A 185 -1.15 -3.02 -22.01
N VAL A 186 -0.91 -2.41 -20.85
CA VAL A 186 -1.53 -1.13 -20.51
C VAL A 186 -1.00 -0.03 -21.43
N LYS A 187 -1.93 0.67 -22.07
CA LYS A 187 -1.57 1.83 -22.89
C LYS A 187 -1.46 3.06 -22.02
N PRO A 188 -0.31 3.76 -22.03
CA PRO A 188 -0.18 5.03 -21.31
C PRO A 188 -1.24 6.02 -21.80
N PRO A 189 -1.83 6.83 -20.93
CA PRO A 189 -2.75 7.88 -21.35
C PRO A 189 -2.03 8.88 -22.27
N THR A 190 -2.72 9.33 -23.30
CA THR A 190 -2.21 10.31 -24.26
C THR A 190 -2.91 11.66 -24.06
N GLY A 191 -2.26 12.76 -24.43
CA GLY A 191 -2.81 14.12 -24.34
C GLY A 191 -2.36 14.89 -23.09
N LYS A 192 -3.13 15.93 -22.75
CA LYS A 192 -2.75 16.88 -21.67
C LYS A 192 -2.68 16.21 -20.27
N PHE A 193 -3.47 15.16 -20.05
CA PHE A 193 -3.60 14.48 -18.75
C PHE A 193 -2.94 13.09 -18.74
N ARG A 194 -1.83 12.93 -19.44
CA ARG A 194 -1.10 11.66 -19.54
C ARG A 194 -0.48 11.14 -18.25
N TYR A 195 -0.70 11.80 -17.13
CA TYR A 195 -0.19 11.38 -15.82
C TYR A 195 -1.27 10.77 -14.90
N TYR A 196 -2.51 10.61 -15.37
CA TYR A 196 -3.62 10.09 -14.58
C TYR A 196 -4.17 8.78 -15.13
#